data_782928c3160fbd336c5e8c6707aaa313
#
_entry.id   782928c3160fbd336c5e8c6707aaa313
#
_cell.length_a   1.000
_cell.length_b   1.000
_cell.length_c   1.000
_cell.angle_alpha   90.00
_cell.angle_beta   90.00
_cell.angle_gamma   90.00
#
_symmetry.space_group_name_H-M   'P 1'
#
loop_
_entity.id
_entity.type
_entity.pdbx_description
1 polymer ?
#
loop_
_entity_poly.entity_id
_entity_poly.type
_entity_poly.pdbx_seq_one_letter_code
_entity_poly.pdbx_strand_id
1 'polypeptide(L)'
;MNKAKTLKRKLGNPKPFLRVAWDTKDIPNQVSINPNLKWKDINWKKVEKYVFKLQKLIYRASSRGELRKMRKYQKLLTKSYYARLLAVRRVTQDNQGKKTAGIDGIKNLPPMQRLNLVDLLKSRYLKASPTRRVWIPKPGKDEKRPLGIPTMYDRALQALVKLGIEPEWEARFESNSYGLFRWSTHDAVEAIYSSIKQRPKYVLDADISKCFDRINHDALLRKVGQTPYRRLIKQWLKSGVFDNKQFHPPLWLPSREMNRHPFTIHTNYYY
;
A
#
# COMPACT_ATOMS: atom_id res chain seq x y z
N MET A 1 -15.92 -46.43 14.14
CA MET A 1 -15.18 -45.58 15.12
C MET A 1 -13.95 -45.01 14.48
N ASN A 2 -14.04 -43.85 13.86
CA ASN A 2 -12.88 -43.16 13.24
C ASN A 2 -12.41 -42.05 14.16
N LYS A 3 -11.20 -42.22 14.70
CA LYS A 3 -10.54 -41.24 15.55
C LYS A 3 -10.09 -40.07 14.70
N ALA A 4 -10.77 -38.94 14.80
CA ALA A 4 -10.31 -37.65 14.29
C ALA A 4 -9.04 -37.25 15.06
N LYS A 5 -7.87 -37.24 14.39
CA LYS A 5 -6.64 -36.71 14.94
C LYS A 5 -6.75 -35.18 14.99
N THR A 6 -7.03 -34.69 16.18
CA THR A 6 -7.02 -33.24 16.48
C THR A 6 -5.58 -32.73 16.38
N LEU A 7 -5.24 -32.08 15.29
CA LEU A 7 -4.00 -31.31 15.17
C LEU A 7 -4.12 -30.06 16.05
N LYS A 8 -3.75 -30.17 17.31
CA LYS A 8 -3.46 -29.01 18.15
C LYS A 8 -2.21 -28.31 17.64
N ARG A 9 -2.34 -27.47 16.63
CA ARG A 9 -1.33 -26.43 16.39
C ARG A 9 -1.37 -25.49 17.59
N LYS A 10 -0.34 -25.53 18.43
CA LYS A 10 -0.10 -24.51 19.45
C LYS A 10 -0.10 -23.15 18.74
N LEU A 11 -1.09 -22.32 19.05
CA LEU A 11 -1.08 -20.88 18.73
C LEU A 11 0.18 -20.31 19.39
N GLY A 12 1.26 -20.28 18.63
CA GLY A 12 2.45 -19.53 19.04
C GLY A 12 2.04 -18.07 19.10
N ASN A 13 2.27 -17.44 20.25
CA ASN A 13 2.19 -15.99 20.38
C ASN A 13 2.77 -15.34 19.12
N PRO A 14 2.11 -14.29 18.57
CA PRO A 14 2.62 -13.60 17.39
C PRO A 14 4.08 -13.26 17.68
N LYS A 15 5.00 -13.87 16.91
CA LYS A 15 6.43 -13.67 17.13
C LYS A 15 6.68 -12.18 17.12
N PRO A 16 7.02 -11.56 18.26
CA PRO A 16 7.36 -10.14 18.24
C PRO A 16 8.47 -10.00 17.21
N PHE A 17 8.40 -8.96 16.39
CA PHE A 17 9.47 -8.60 15.47
C PHE A 17 10.79 -8.72 16.22
N LEU A 18 11.51 -9.81 15.95
CA LEU A 18 12.64 -10.27 16.76
C LEU A 18 13.57 -9.12 17.11
N ARG A 19 13.89 -8.99 18.39
CA ARG A 19 14.97 -8.18 18.95
C ARG A 19 16.30 -8.63 18.35
N VAL A 20 16.65 -8.13 17.19
CA VAL A 20 18.02 -8.11 16.73
C VAL A 20 18.46 -6.65 16.80
N ALA A 21 19.37 -6.36 17.72
CA ALA A 21 20.03 -5.07 17.78
C ALA A 21 20.86 -4.91 16.49
N TRP A 22 20.38 -4.06 15.59
CA TRP A 22 21.11 -3.69 14.38
C TRP A 22 21.54 -2.23 14.51
N ASP A 23 22.84 -2.02 14.47
CA ASP A 23 23.42 -0.68 14.42
C ASP A 23 23.20 -0.06 13.05
N THR A 24 22.95 1.25 13.00
CA THR A 24 22.75 2.00 11.75
C THR A 24 24.01 2.04 10.89
N LYS A 25 25.16 1.68 11.45
CA LYS A 25 26.46 1.62 10.75
C LYS A 25 26.51 0.57 9.64
N ASP A 26 25.66 -0.48 9.72
CA ASP A 26 25.63 -1.57 8.72
C ASP A 26 24.81 -1.26 7.46
N ILE A 27 24.34 -0.04 7.27
CA ILE A 27 23.55 0.34 6.10
C ILE A 27 24.51 0.98 5.08
N PRO A 28 24.82 0.33 3.94
CA PRO A 28 25.69 0.91 2.92
C PRO A 28 25.09 2.23 2.42
N ASN A 29 25.84 3.33 2.50
CA ASN A 29 25.37 4.66 2.14
C ASN A 29 25.11 4.85 0.64
N GLN A 30 25.79 4.10 -0.22
CA GLN A 30 25.56 4.10 -1.67
C GLN A 30 25.94 2.74 -2.25
N VAL A 31 25.08 2.22 -3.12
CA VAL A 31 25.42 1.09 -3.98
C VAL A 31 25.90 1.71 -5.29
N SER A 32 27.16 1.51 -5.63
CA SER A 32 27.69 1.86 -6.97
C SER A 32 26.92 1.07 -8.02
N ILE A 33 26.30 1.79 -8.95
CA ILE A 33 25.52 1.18 -10.04
C ILE A 33 26.53 0.68 -11.06
N ASN A 34 26.58 -0.64 -11.28
CA ASN A 34 27.31 -1.20 -12.39
C ASN A 34 26.57 -0.82 -13.69
N PRO A 35 27.20 -0.06 -14.62
CA PRO A 35 26.55 0.36 -15.85
C PRO A 35 26.13 -0.81 -16.75
N ASN A 36 26.77 -1.98 -16.58
CA ASN A 36 26.47 -3.22 -17.31
C ASN A 36 25.42 -4.11 -16.64
N LEU A 37 24.79 -3.64 -15.55
CA LEU A 37 23.81 -4.44 -14.81
C LEU A 37 22.56 -4.72 -15.67
N LYS A 38 22.30 -6.00 -15.93
CA LYS A 38 21.04 -6.44 -16.58
C LYS A 38 19.98 -6.75 -15.53
N TRP A 39 18.72 -6.48 -15.83
CA TRP A 39 17.60 -6.73 -14.93
C TRP A 39 17.53 -8.17 -14.39
N LYS A 40 17.91 -9.17 -15.21
CA LYS A 40 17.94 -10.58 -14.84
C LYS A 40 18.99 -10.93 -13.81
N ASP A 41 20.08 -10.14 -13.74
CA ASP A 41 21.25 -10.43 -12.90
C ASP A 41 21.10 -9.82 -11.48
N ILE A 42 19.97 -9.17 -11.22
CA ILE A 42 19.70 -8.54 -9.92
C ILE A 42 19.46 -9.61 -8.85
N ASN A 43 20.23 -9.57 -7.78
CA ASN A 43 20.01 -10.41 -6.60
C ASN A 43 18.81 -9.90 -5.77
N TRP A 44 17.62 -10.39 -6.11
CA TRP A 44 16.37 -9.96 -5.49
C TRP A 44 16.29 -10.28 -3.99
N LYS A 45 16.86 -11.40 -3.55
CA LYS A 45 16.92 -11.73 -2.11
C LYS A 45 17.69 -10.66 -1.32
N LYS A 46 18.79 -10.13 -1.88
CA LYS A 46 19.57 -9.03 -1.28
C LYS A 46 18.75 -7.74 -1.25
N VAL A 47 18.05 -7.42 -2.36
CA VAL A 47 17.19 -6.25 -2.48
C VAL A 47 16.09 -6.28 -1.42
N GLU A 48 15.34 -7.37 -1.34
CA GLU A 48 14.23 -7.55 -0.41
C GLU A 48 14.71 -7.49 1.05
N LYS A 49 15.81 -8.18 1.38
CA LYS A 49 16.40 -8.17 2.72
C LYS A 49 16.78 -6.77 3.17
N TYR A 50 17.37 -5.96 2.28
CA TYR A 50 17.75 -4.58 2.58
C TYR A 50 16.52 -3.70 2.84
N VAL A 51 15.51 -3.75 1.94
CA VAL A 51 14.27 -2.98 2.09
C VAL A 51 13.55 -3.37 3.37
N PHE A 52 13.43 -4.67 3.64
CA PHE A 52 12.80 -5.17 4.86
C PHE A 52 13.52 -4.72 6.14
N LYS A 53 14.86 -4.63 6.13
CA LYS A 53 15.62 -4.07 7.25
C LYS A 53 15.20 -2.63 7.55
N LEU A 54 15.07 -1.78 6.52
CA LEU A 54 14.62 -0.40 6.68
C LEU A 54 13.16 -0.31 7.14
N GLN A 55 12.29 -1.17 6.61
CA GLN A 55 10.90 -1.24 7.04
C GLN A 55 10.75 -1.61 8.52
N LYS A 56 11.56 -2.57 9.00
CA LYS A 56 11.63 -2.89 10.44
C LYS A 56 12.04 -1.69 11.30
N LEU A 57 13.01 -0.89 10.83
CA LEU A 57 13.44 0.31 11.55
C LEU A 57 12.34 1.37 11.61
N ILE A 58 11.59 1.55 10.50
CA ILE A 58 10.43 2.46 10.46
C ILE A 58 9.36 1.99 11.44
N TYR A 59 9.00 0.70 11.39
CA TYR A 59 8.00 0.09 12.28
C TYR A 59 8.37 0.30 13.76
N ARG A 60 9.61 -0.03 14.15
CA ARG A 60 10.08 0.12 15.54
C ARG A 60 10.07 1.57 16.00
N ALA A 61 10.51 2.50 15.14
CA ALA A 61 10.49 3.92 15.46
C ALA A 61 9.06 4.44 15.59
N SER A 62 8.12 3.96 14.78
CA SER A 62 6.71 4.28 14.88
C SER A 62 6.09 3.75 16.17
N SER A 63 6.33 2.47 16.51
CA SER A 63 5.82 1.84 17.73
C SER A 63 6.30 2.53 19.02
N ARG A 64 7.47 3.19 18.95
CA ARG A 64 8.05 3.92 20.08
C ARG A 64 7.73 5.42 20.10
N GLY A 65 6.95 5.92 19.12
CA GLY A 65 6.69 7.36 18.99
C GLY A 65 7.90 8.19 18.56
N GLU A 66 9.01 7.58 18.12
CA GLU A 66 10.25 8.25 17.71
C GLU A 66 10.13 8.90 16.32
N LEU A 67 9.27 9.90 16.17
CA LEU A 67 8.88 10.48 14.86
C LEU A 67 10.08 10.96 14.04
N ARG A 68 11.08 11.60 14.64
CA ARG A 68 12.27 12.09 13.93
C ARG A 68 13.06 10.95 13.29
N LYS A 69 13.30 9.86 14.04
CA LYS A 69 13.99 8.65 13.53
C LYS A 69 13.19 7.98 12.46
N MET A 70 11.89 7.80 12.67
CA MET A 70 10.97 7.23 11.67
C MET A 70 11.05 7.99 10.35
N ARG A 71 10.93 9.33 10.36
CA ARG A 71 11.05 10.18 9.16
C ARG A 71 12.42 10.06 8.49
N LYS A 72 13.50 9.94 9.28
CA LYS A 72 14.85 9.68 8.76
C LYS A 72 14.91 8.37 7.98
N TYR A 73 14.38 7.27 8.56
CA TYR A 73 14.38 5.97 7.90
C TYR A 73 13.47 5.94 6.66
N GLN A 74 12.31 6.59 6.69
CA GLN A 74 11.45 6.76 5.52
C GLN A 74 12.18 7.46 4.36
N LYS A 75 12.87 8.57 4.65
CA LYS A 75 13.69 9.28 3.66
C LYS A 75 14.83 8.42 3.13
N LEU A 76 15.49 7.64 4.00
CA LEU A 76 16.57 6.74 3.60
C LEU A 76 16.05 5.63 2.68
N LEU A 77 14.90 5.03 3.02
CA LEU A 77 14.26 4.00 2.21
C LEU A 77 13.95 4.51 0.81
N THR A 78 13.27 5.64 0.67
CA THR A 78 12.88 6.15 -0.67
C THR A 78 14.05 6.66 -1.50
N LYS A 79 15.17 7.03 -0.87
CA LYS A 79 16.41 7.34 -1.58
C LYS A 79 17.19 6.10 -2.02
N SER A 80 16.90 4.95 -1.40
CA SER A 80 17.62 3.71 -1.64
C SER A 80 17.38 3.21 -3.07
N TYR A 81 18.48 2.80 -3.73
CA TYR A 81 18.42 2.13 -5.02
C TYR A 81 17.63 0.82 -4.95
N TYR A 82 17.83 0.04 -3.89
CA TYR A 82 17.12 -1.22 -3.69
C TYR A 82 15.61 -1.04 -3.53
N ALA A 83 15.16 -0.01 -2.84
CA ALA A 83 13.73 0.26 -2.71
C ALA A 83 13.11 0.66 -4.05
N ARG A 84 13.81 1.43 -4.88
CA ARG A 84 13.38 1.78 -6.24
C ARG A 84 13.29 0.55 -7.14
N LEU A 85 14.31 -0.32 -7.10
CA LEU A 85 14.30 -1.60 -7.81
C LEU A 85 13.06 -2.43 -7.44
N LEU A 86 12.81 -2.60 -6.14
CA LEU A 86 11.68 -3.39 -5.65
C LEU A 86 10.33 -2.77 -6.05
N ALA A 87 10.19 -1.45 -5.97
CA ALA A 87 8.99 -0.74 -6.40
C ALA A 87 8.71 -0.93 -7.89
N VAL A 88 9.73 -0.79 -8.74
CA VAL A 88 9.61 -1.02 -10.19
C VAL A 88 9.27 -2.48 -10.49
N ARG A 89 9.94 -3.44 -9.85
CA ARG A 89 9.62 -4.86 -10.01
C ARG A 89 8.16 -5.16 -9.70
N ARG A 90 7.67 -4.71 -8.55
CA ARG A 90 6.26 -4.92 -8.14
C ARG A 90 5.26 -4.45 -9.19
N VAL A 91 5.51 -3.31 -9.80
CA VAL A 91 4.58 -2.71 -10.76
C VAL A 91 4.72 -3.30 -12.17
N THR A 92 5.94 -3.59 -12.61
CA THR A 92 6.23 -3.97 -14.00
C THR A 92 6.32 -5.48 -14.21
N GLN A 93 6.47 -6.26 -13.14
CA GLN A 93 6.65 -7.71 -13.22
C GLN A 93 5.62 -8.47 -12.38
N ASP A 94 5.50 -8.17 -11.10
CA ASP A 94 4.71 -8.99 -10.17
C ASP A 94 3.20 -8.68 -10.28
N ASN A 95 2.82 -7.42 -10.47
CA ASN A 95 1.42 -7.00 -10.52
C ASN A 95 0.78 -7.26 -11.89
N GLN A 96 -0.40 -7.85 -11.93
CA GLN A 96 -1.19 -8.06 -13.15
C GLN A 96 -1.59 -6.74 -13.84
N GLY A 97 -1.69 -5.65 -13.11
CA GLY A 97 -1.93 -4.30 -13.64
C GLY A 97 -0.87 -3.81 -14.65
N LYS A 98 0.29 -4.50 -14.78
CA LYS A 98 1.31 -4.21 -15.81
C LYS A 98 0.77 -4.25 -17.24
N LYS A 99 -0.30 -5.01 -17.48
CA LYS A 99 -0.94 -5.16 -18.80
C LYS A 99 -1.84 -3.99 -19.19
N THR A 100 -2.16 -3.09 -18.24
CA THR A 100 -3.10 -1.99 -18.44
C THR A 100 -2.35 -0.67 -18.45
N ALA A 101 -2.43 0.09 -19.54
CA ALA A 101 -1.78 1.40 -19.67
C ALA A 101 -2.54 2.51 -18.93
N GLY A 102 -1.82 3.49 -18.36
CA GLY A 102 -2.35 4.78 -17.92
C GLY A 102 -2.62 5.71 -19.11
N ILE A 103 -2.59 7.03 -18.86
CA ILE A 103 -2.66 8.05 -19.92
C ILE A 103 -1.38 8.08 -20.78
N ASP A 104 -0.28 7.56 -20.25
CA ASP A 104 1.03 7.44 -20.90
C ASP A 104 1.07 6.35 -21.99
N GLY A 105 0.05 5.52 -22.12
CA GLY A 105 0.01 4.40 -23.04
C GLY A 105 0.97 3.25 -22.70
N ILE A 106 1.76 3.37 -21.62
CA ILE A 106 2.82 2.42 -21.28
C ILE A 106 2.26 1.17 -20.58
N LYS A 107 2.57 0.01 -21.14
CA LYS A 107 2.25 -1.31 -20.60
C LYS A 107 3.38 -2.30 -20.87
N ASN A 108 3.46 -3.37 -20.07
CA ASN A 108 4.43 -4.47 -20.26
C ASN A 108 5.87 -4.00 -20.44
N LEU A 109 6.36 -3.15 -19.54
CA LEU A 109 7.67 -2.50 -19.65
C LEU A 109 8.81 -3.53 -19.78
N PRO A 110 9.62 -3.48 -20.86
CA PRO A 110 10.72 -4.43 -21.07
C PRO A 110 11.88 -4.20 -20.08
N PRO A 111 12.75 -5.21 -19.85
CA PRO A 111 13.78 -5.17 -18.81
C PRO A 111 14.70 -3.94 -18.83
N MET A 112 15.14 -3.50 -19.99
CA MET A 112 16.00 -2.32 -20.14
C MET A 112 15.27 -1.05 -19.67
N GLN A 113 14.03 -0.87 -20.08
CA GLN A 113 13.23 0.28 -19.68
C GLN A 113 12.85 0.26 -18.19
N ARG A 114 12.87 -0.90 -17.52
CA ARG A 114 12.68 -0.99 -16.06
C ARG A 114 13.83 -0.32 -15.33
N LEU A 115 15.07 -0.51 -15.77
CA LEU A 115 16.24 0.17 -15.18
C LEU A 115 16.16 1.68 -15.38
N ASN A 116 15.74 2.13 -16.56
CA ASN A 116 15.50 3.56 -16.80
C ASN A 116 14.43 4.13 -15.85
N LEU A 117 13.36 3.37 -15.61
CA LEU A 117 12.33 3.79 -14.66
C LEU A 117 12.87 3.86 -13.22
N VAL A 118 13.77 2.95 -12.81
CA VAL A 118 14.45 3.01 -11.50
C VAL A 118 15.26 4.30 -11.36
N ASP A 119 15.90 4.73 -12.43
CA ASP A 119 16.68 5.98 -12.43
C ASP A 119 15.77 7.22 -12.43
N LEU A 120 14.68 7.22 -13.18
CA LEU A 120 13.68 8.29 -13.15
C LEU A 120 13.09 8.51 -11.74
N LEU A 121 12.96 7.48 -10.92
CA LEU A 121 12.50 7.60 -9.54
C LEU A 121 13.49 8.35 -8.61
N LYS A 122 14.71 8.66 -9.06
CA LYS A 122 15.61 9.59 -8.36
C LYS A 122 15.08 11.02 -8.40
N SER A 123 14.45 11.40 -9.50
CA SER A 123 13.93 12.74 -9.71
C SER A 123 12.72 13.02 -8.84
N ARG A 124 12.80 14.08 -8.03
CA ARG A 124 11.73 14.46 -7.09
C ARG A 124 10.79 15.53 -7.65
N TYR A 125 11.03 15.96 -8.88
CA TYR A 125 10.40 17.15 -9.46
C TYR A 125 9.23 16.83 -10.40
N LEU A 126 9.00 15.56 -10.71
CA LEU A 126 7.90 15.19 -11.58
C LEU A 126 6.57 15.37 -10.85
N LYS A 127 5.66 16.10 -11.51
CA LYS A 127 4.29 16.26 -11.02
C LYS A 127 3.51 14.96 -11.21
N ALA A 128 2.57 14.69 -10.31
CA ALA A 128 1.64 13.60 -10.47
C ALA A 128 0.79 13.81 -11.73
N SER A 129 0.66 12.77 -12.53
CA SER A 129 -0.16 12.78 -13.74
C SER A 129 -1.61 12.41 -13.43
N PRO A 130 -2.59 12.89 -14.22
CA PRO A 130 -3.96 12.43 -14.12
C PRO A 130 -4.07 10.92 -14.31
N THR A 131 -5.08 10.30 -13.71
CA THR A 131 -5.36 8.87 -13.89
C THR A 131 -6.29 8.67 -15.09
N ARG A 132 -6.11 7.57 -15.83
CA ARG A 132 -7.07 7.14 -16.86
C ARG A 132 -8.20 6.38 -16.21
N ARG A 133 -9.44 6.81 -16.43
CA ARG A 133 -10.64 6.10 -15.96
C ARG A 133 -10.98 4.92 -16.85
N VAL A 134 -11.29 3.81 -16.22
CA VAL A 134 -11.85 2.62 -16.87
C VAL A 134 -13.03 2.15 -16.04
N TRP A 135 -14.13 1.84 -16.71
CA TRP A 135 -15.34 1.37 -16.07
C TRP A 135 -15.38 -0.16 -16.07
N ILE A 136 -15.42 -0.76 -14.88
CA ILE A 136 -15.45 -2.22 -14.70
C ILE A 136 -16.85 -2.64 -14.29
N PRO A 137 -17.47 -3.63 -14.98
CA PRO A 137 -18.77 -4.16 -14.58
C PRO A 137 -18.70 -4.77 -13.18
N LYS A 138 -19.74 -4.59 -12.38
CA LYS A 138 -19.90 -5.29 -11.11
C LYS A 138 -20.49 -6.67 -11.40
N PRO A 139 -19.96 -7.76 -10.81
CA PRO A 139 -20.54 -9.09 -10.96
C PRO A 139 -22.03 -9.11 -10.55
N GLY A 140 -22.90 -9.61 -11.42
CA GLY A 140 -24.34 -9.76 -11.14
C GLY A 140 -25.14 -8.44 -11.06
N LYS A 141 -24.60 -7.32 -11.56
CA LYS A 141 -25.29 -6.01 -11.59
C LYS A 141 -24.97 -5.26 -12.87
N ASP A 142 -25.91 -4.49 -13.38
CA ASP A 142 -25.70 -3.61 -14.56
C ASP A 142 -24.80 -2.41 -14.24
N GLU A 143 -24.53 -2.15 -12.97
CA GLU A 143 -23.68 -1.07 -12.53
C GLU A 143 -22.20 -1.31 -12.87
N LYS A 144 -21.52 -0.22 -13.24
CA LYS A 144 -20.07 -0.18 -13.43
C LYS A 144 -19.39 0.57 -12.29
N ARG A 145 -18.24 0.10 -11.88
CA ARG A 145 -17.39 0.82 -10.93
C ARG A 145 -16.24 1.54 -11.65
N PRO A 146 -15.93 2.80 -11.31
CA PRO A 146 -14.80 3.50 -11.89
C PRO A 146 -13.48 2.97 -11.30
N LEU A 147 -12.49 2.74 -12.16
CA LEU A 147 -11.12 2.44 -11.78
C LEU A 147 -10.19 3.50 -12.37
N GLY A 148 -9.42 4.17 -11.51
CA GLY A 148 -8.37 5.11 -11.93
C GLY A 148 -7.05 4.36 -12.18
N ILE A 149 -6.51 4.47 -13.39
CA ILE A 149 -5.24 3.84 -13.78
C ILE A 149 -4.16 4.92 -13.89
N PRO A 150 -3.21 5.00 -12.95
CA PRO A 150 -2.10 5.95 -13.02
C PRO A 150 -1.12 5.59 -14.14
N THR A 151 -0.25 6.54 -14.51
CA THR A 151 0.91 6.29 -15.39
C THR A 151 1.85 5.24 -14.80
N MET A 152 2.68 4.63 -15.63
CA MET A 152 3.65 3.64 -15.15
C MET A 152 4.63 4.24 -14.14
N TYR A 153 5.04 5.48 -14.35
CA TYR A 153 5.88 6.24 -13.42
C TYR A 153 5.18 6.45 -12.07
N ASP A 154 3.94 6.96 -12.08
CA ASP A 154 3.20 7.23 -10.85
C ASP A 154 2.94 5.95 -10.05
N ARG A 155 2.62 4.83 -10.72
CA ARG A 155 2.48 3.52 -10.06
C ARG A 155 3.78 3.10 -9.36
N ALA A 156 4.92 3.24 -10.02
CA ALA A 156 6.21 2.92 -9.44
C ALA A 156 6.55 3.84 -8.26
N LEU A 157 6.25 5.13 -8.38
CA LEU A 157 6.44 6.10 -7.30
C LEU A 157 5.49 5.83 -6.12
N GLN A 158 4.23 5.51 -6.39
CA GLN A 158 3.26 5.10 -5.35
C GLN A 158 3.71 3.82 -4.64
N ALA A 159 4.20 2.83 -5.37
CA ALA A 159 4.76 1.61 -4.79
C ALA A 159 5.97 1.90 -3.90
N LEU A 160 6.87 2.81 -4.31
CA LEU A 160 8.02 3.25 -3.52
C LEU A 160 7.58 3.96 -2.24
N VAL A 161 6.62 4.88 -2.33
CA VAL A 161 6.06 5.60 -1.17
C VAL A 161 5.35 4.63 -0.23
N LYS A 162 4.61 3.67 -0.77
CA LYS A 162 3.94 2.62 0.01
C LYS A 162 4.94 1.85 0.87
N LEU A 163 6.10 1.44 0.33
CA LEU A 163 7.16 0.76 1.09
C LEU A 163 7.59 1.53 2.34
N GLY A 164 7.55 2.86 2.30
CA GLY A 164 7.95 3.72 3.41
C GLY A 164 6.83 4.08 4.38
N ILE A 165 5.59 4.18 3.91
CA ILE A 165 4.42 4.54 4.74
C ILE A 165 3.85 3.32 5.48
N GLU A 166 3.76 2.20 4.82
CA GLU A 166 3.09 0.99 5.30
C GLU A 166 3.60 0.53 6.68
N PRO A 167 4.92 0.45 6.95
CA PRO A 167 5.41 0.07 8.28
C PRO A 167 5.07 1.07 9.40
N GLU A 168 4.91 2.35 9.06
CA GLU A 168 4.46 3.38 10.01
C GLU A 168 3.05 3.11 10.48
N TRP A 169 2.13 2.84 9.54
CA TRP A 169 0.72 2.62 9.85
C TRP A 169 0.47 1.25 10.44
N GLU A 170 1.19 0.23 9.97
CA GLU A 170 1.14 -1.12 10.54
C GLU A 170 1.45 -1.14 12.05
N ALA A 171 2.35 -0.26 12.49
CA ALA A 171 2.67 -0.12 13.90
C ALA A 171 1.58 0.57 14.73
N ARG A 172 0.60 1.20 14.07
CA ARG A 172 -0.49 1.96 14.70
C ARG A 172 -1.84 1.27 14.62
N PHE A 173 -1.97 0.29 13.72
CA PHE A 173 -3.20 -0.47 13.60
C PHE A 173 -3.40 -1.39 14.79
N GLU A 174 -4.66 -1.65 15.10
CA GLU A 174 -5.07 -2.58 16.12
C GLU A 174 -4.71 -4.03 15.77
N SER A 175 -4.57 -4.88 16.78
CA SER A 175 -4.14 -6.26 16.61
C SER A 175 -5.12 -7.12 15.81
N ASN A 176 -6.38 -6.72 15.76
CA ASN A 176 -7.48 -7.37 15.04
C ASN A 176 -7.79 -6.73 13.68
N SER A 177 -6.94 -5.85 13.17
CA SER A 177 -7.07 -5.30 11.82
C SER A 177 -6.51 -6.28 10.79
N TYR A 178 -7.39 -6.99 10.09
CA TYR A 178 -7.05 -7.98 9.07
C TYR A 178 -7.13 -7.36 7.68
N GLY A 179 -6.11 -7.23 6.95
CA GLY A 179 -6.12 -6.65 5.59
C GLY A 179 -4.84 -5.96 5.23
N LEU A 180 -3.88 -5.95 6.14
CA LEU A 180 -2.54 -5.45 5.95
C LEU A 180 -1.51 -6.56 6.22
N PHE A 181 -0.24 -6.23 6.23
CA PHE A 181 0.90 -7.15 6.22
C PHE A 181 0.93 -8.25 7.28
N ARG A 182 0.31 -8.04 8.44
CA ARG A 182 0.43 -8.98 9.57
C ARG A 182 -0.50 -10.16 9.45
N TRP A 183 -1.67 -9.95 8.86
CA TRP A 183 -2.77 -10.89 8.87
C TRP A 183 -3.32 -11.11 7.46
N SER A 184 -3.63 -12.36 7.15
CA SER A 184 -4.28 -12.75 5.90
C SER A 184 -5.80 -12.86 6.07
N THR A 185 -6.52 -13.02 4.97
CA THR A 185 -7.95 -13.37 5.01
C THR A 185 -8.20 -14.68 5.75
N HIS A 186 -7.25 -15.63 5.74
CA HIS A 186 -7.37 -16.88 6.47
C HIS A 186 -7.32 -16.65 7.99
N ASP A 187 -6.43 -15.76 8.45
CA ASP A 187 -6.36 -15.38 9.87
C ASP A 187 -7.65 -14.69 10.33
N ALA A 188 -8.26 -13.84 9.46
CA ALA A 188 -9.55 -13.22 9.74
C ALA A 188 -10.66 -14.26 9.89
N VAL A 189 -10.76 -15.22 8.97
CA VAL A 189 -11.74 -16.32 9.03
C VAL A 189 -11.54 -17.15 10.28
N GLU A 190 -10.29 -17.50 10.64
CA GLU A 190 -9.99 -18.26 11.86
C GLU A 190 -10.41 -17.49 13.13
N ALA A 191 -10.16 -16.18 13.17
CA ALA A 191 -10.56 -15.34 14.29
C ALA A 191 -12.09 -15.25 14.45
N ILE A 192 -12.82 -15.06 13.34
CA ILE A 192 -14.29 -15.07 13.32
C ILE A 192 -14.81 -16.42 13.82
N TYR A 193 -14.35 -17.51 13.20
CA TYR A 193 -14.77 -18.87 13.58
C TYR A 193 -14.53 -19.14 15.07
N SER A 194 -13.34 -18.81 15.56
CA SER A 194 -13.00 -18.98 16.99
C SER A 194 -13.86 -18.14 17.92
N SER A 195 -14.36 -17.01 17.44
CA SER A 195 -15.22 -16.12 18.22
C SER A 195 -16.66 -16.64 18.33
N ILE A 196 -17.19 -17.30 17.30
CA ILE A 196 -18.62 -17.69 17.23
C ILE A 196 -18.87 -19.18 17.54
N LYS A 197 -17.85 -20.05 17.46
CA LYS A 197 -18.00 -21.52 17.53
C LYS A 197 -18.59 -22.04 18.84
N GLN A 198 -18.48 -21.30 19.94
CA GLN A 198 -18.89 -21.78 21.26
C GLN A 198 -20.23 -21.20 21.72
N ARG A 199 -20.59 -19.99 21.26
CA ARG A 199 -21.82 -19.31 21.67
C ARG A 199 -22.38 -18.48 20.53
N PRO A 200 -23.70 -18.40 20.36
CA PRO A 200 -24.31 -17.44 19.44
C PRO A 200 -23.88 -16.01 19.79
N LYS A 201 -23.59 -15.21 18.78
CA LYS A 201 -23.20 -13.80 18.93
C LYS A 201 -23.89 -12.94 17.88
N TYR A 202 -24.18 -11.71 18.25
CA TYR A 202 -24.60 -10.72 17.27
C TYR A 202 -23.42 -10.33 16.38
N VAL A 203 -23.65 -10.27 15.08
CA VAL A 203 -22.67 -9.86 14.09
C VAL A 203 -23.09 -8.52 13.52
N LEU A 204 -22.20 -7.53 13.63
CA LEU A 204 -22.36 -6.25 12.92
C LEU A 204 -21.62 -6.36 11.59
N ASP A 205 -22.40 -6.43 10.48
CA ASP A 205 -21.87 -6.29 9.13
C ASP A 205 -22.09 -4.85 8.68
N ALA A 206 -20.99 -4.09 8.51
CA ALA A 206 -21.04 -2.69 8.17
C ALA A 206 -20.02 -2.36 7.06
N ASP A 207 -20.45 -1.62 6.04
CA ASP A 207 -19.60 -1.11 4.97
C ASP A 207 -19.77 0.41 4.79
N ILE A 208 -18.70 1.06 4.35
CA ILE A 208 -18.72 2.50 4.10
C ILE A 208 -19.07 2.77 2.64
N SER A 209 -20.29 3.24 2.41
CA SER A 209 -20.76 3.56 1.06
C SER A 209 -19.86 4.59 0.36
N LYS A 210 -19.36 4.21 -0.83
CA LYS A 210 -18.48 5.06 -1.67
C LYS A 210 -17.28 5.65 -0.91
N CYS A 211 -16.67 4.86 -0.01
CA CYS A 211 -15.59 5.29 0.87
C CYS A 211 -14.53 6.13 0.14
N PHE A 212 -13.95 5.60 -0.95
CA PHE A 212 -12.87 6.27 -1.67
C PHE A 212 -13.32 7.53 -2.44
N ASP A 213 -14.57 7.59 -2.86
CA ASP A 213 -15.12 8.75 -3.60
C ASP A 213 -15.47 9.91 -2.67
N ARG A 214 -15.67 9.62 -1.37
CA ARG A 214 -16.14 10.59 -0.36
C ARG A 214 -15.09 10.96 0.68
N ILE A 215 -13.87 10.47 0.58
CA ILE A 215 -12.79 10.85 1.51
C ILE A 215 -12.50 12.34 1.41
N ASN A 216 -12.61 13.04 2.55
CA ASN A 216 -12.16 14.42 2.64
C ASN A 216 -10.64 14.48 2.54
N HIS A 217 -10.13 15.09 1.47
CA HIS A 217 -8.70 15.17 1.19
C HIS A 217 -7.92 15.95 2.25
N ASP A 218 -8.53 17.00 2.83
CA ASP A 218 -7.86 17.76 3.90
C ASP A 218 -7.80 16.96 5.20
N ALA A 219 -8.85 16.24 5.55
CA ALA A 219 -8.84 15.33 6.69
C ALA A 219 -7.80 14.22 6.51
N LEU A 220 -7.73 13.63 5.31
CA LEU A 220 -6.70 12.64 4.98
C LEU A 220 -5.29 13.22 5.13
N LEU A 221 -5.04 14.42 4.60
CA LEU A 221 -3.75 15.10 4.72
C LEU A 221 -3.42 15.49 6.16
N ARG A 222 -4.41 15.84 6.99
CA ARG A 222 -4.19 16.02 8.44
C ARG A 222 -3.79 14.71 9.10
N LYS A 223 -4.50 13.61 8.82
CA LYS A 223 -4.23 12.28 9.38
C LYS A 223 -2.84 11.76 8.99
N VAL A 224 -2.44 11.93 7.73
CA VAL A 224 -1.11 11.57 7.22
C VAL A 224 0.00 12.41 7.90
N GLY A 225 -0.30 13.62 8.34
CA GLY A 225 0.59 14.48 9.10
C GLY A 225 1.85 14.91 8.33
N GLN A 226 2.95 15.10 9.04
CA GLN A 226 4.25 15.59 8.51
C GLN A 226 5.11 14.44 7.95
N THR A 227 4.56 13.63 7.05
CA THR A 227 5.35 12.60 6.36
C THR A 227 6.23 13.21 5.26
N PRO A 228 7.39 12.60 4.94
CA PRO A 228 8.21 13.03 3.79
C PRO A 228 7.47 13.00 2.45
N TYR A 229 6.35 12.31 2.39
CA TYR A 229 5.58 12.07 1.17
C TYR A 229 4.34 12.95 1.05
N ARG A 230 4.05 13.80 2.03
CA ARG A 230 2.85 14.64 2.08
C ARG A 230 2.60 15.41 0.78
N ARG A 231 3.68 16.00 0.21
CA ARG A 231 3.58 16.76 -1.06
C ARG A 231 3.14 15.88 -2.22
N LEU A 232 3.70 14.68 -2.35
CA LEU A 232 3.33 13.71 -3.39
C LEU A 232 1.89 13.23 -3.24
N ILE A 233 1.49 12.87 -2.01
CA ILE A 233 0.11 12.46 -1.72
C ILE A 233 -0.85 13.58 -2.12
N LYS A 234 -0.57 14.83 -1.73
CA LYS A 234 -1.38 15.99 -2.13
C LYS A 234 -1.45 16.16 -3.65
N GLN A 235 -0.37 15.92 -4.37
CA GLN A 235 -0.34 15.99 -5.83
C GLN A 235 -1.21 14.89 -6.47
N TRP A 236 -1.13 13.65 -6.00
CA TRP A 236 -1.98 12.56 -6.49
C TRP A 236 -3.46 12.82 -6.23
N LEU A 237 -3.83 13.31 -5.06
CA LEU A 237 -5.20 13.70 -4.74
C LEU A 237 -5.73 14.82 -5.65
N LYS A 238 -4.82 15.66 -6.18
CA LYS A 238 -5.14 16.80 -7.06
C LYS A 238 -4.89 16.53 -8.54
N SER A 239 -4.48 15.33 -8.93
CA SER A 239 -4.06 15.05 -10.31
C SER A 239 -5.20 15.01 -11.33
N GLY A 240 -6.45 14.81 -10.88
CA GLY A 240 -7.61 14.69 -11.77
C GLY A 240 -7.67 13.33 -12.50
N VAL A 241 -8.63 13.23 -13.37
CA VAL A 241 -8.97 11.99 -14.09
C VAL A 241 -9.23 12.29 -15.56
N PHE A 242 -8.73 11.43 -16.44
CA PHE A 242 -9.10 11.39 -17.86
C PHE A 242 -10.16 10.30 -18.06
N ASP A 243 -11.35 10.69 -18.52
CA ASP A 243 -12.43 9.79 -18.88
C ASP A 243 -12.84 10.08 -20.33
N ASN A 244 -12.89 9.07 -21.20
CA ASN A 244 -13.26 9.23 -22.62
C ASN A 244 -12.55 10.41 -23.32
N LYS A 245 -11.23 10.56 -23.10
CA LYS A 245 -10.39 11.63 -23.64
C LYS A 245 -10.71 13.04 -23.09
N GLN A 246 -11.61 13.17 -22.14
CA GLN A 246 -11.90 14.42 -21.44
C GLN A 246 -11.21 14.47 -20.08
N PHE A 247 -10.66 15.61 -19.74
CA PHE A 247 -10.07 15.84 -18.42
C PHE A 247 -11.14 16.29 -17.43
N HIS A 248 -11.22 15.58 -16.31
CA HIS A 248 -12.06 15.94 -15.18
C HIS A 248 -11.14 16.36 -14.02
N PRO A 249 -11.26 17.58 -13.53
CA PRO A 249 -10.51 18.02 -12.36
C PRO A 249 -10.92 17.20 -11.12
N PRO A 250 -10.09 17.11 -10.10
CA PRO A 250 -10.43 16.38 -8.88
C PRO A 250 -11.60 17.06 -8.18
N LEU A 251 -12.55 16.26 -7.75
CA LEU A 251 -13.65 16.72 -6.88
C LEU A 251 -13.04 17.00 -5.48
N TRP A 252 -12.69 18.25 -5.24
CA TRP A 252 -12.32 18.72 -3.92
C TRP A 252 -13.58 19.02 -3.15
N LEU A 253 -14.09 18.04 -2.40
CA LEU A 253 -15.26 18.26 -1.54
C LEU A 253 -14.86 19.11 -0.33
N PRO A 254 -15.41 20.32 -0.15
CA PRO A 254 -15.17 21.12 1.04
C PRO A 254 -15.74 20.42 2.27
N SER A 255 -15.06 20.61 3.42
CA SER A 255 -15.37 19.95 4.69
C SER A 255 -16.80 20.14 5.22
N ARG A 256 -17.54 21.11 4.71
CA ARG A 256 -18.92 21.42 5.13
C ARG A 256 -19.99 20.47 4.57
N GLU A 257 -19.71 19.76 3.45
CA GLU A 257 -20.71 18.87 2.83
C GLU A 257 -20.71 17.44 3.39
N MET A 258 -19.65 17.05 4.11
CA MET A 258 -19.50 15.68 4.63
C MET A 258 -20.36 15.34 5.85
N ASN A 259 -20.92 16.36 6.53
CA ASN A 259 -21.74 16.10 7.74
C ASN A 259 -23.19 15.69 7.45
N ARG A 260 -23.57 15.46 6.18
CA ARG A 260 -24.98 15.21 5.80
C ARG A 260 -25.30 13.78 5.34
N HIS A 261 -24.36 12.84 5.38
CA HIS A 261 -24.68 11.47 4.96
C HIS A 261 -24.45 10.47 6.09
N PRO A 262 -25.52 9.80 6.55
CA PRO A 262 -25.45 8.80 7.58
C PRO A 262 -24.71 7.55 7.09
N PHE A 263 -23.98 6.93 7.99
CA PHE A 263 -23.52 5.55 7.81
C PHE A 263 -24.75 4.67 7.61
N THR A 264 -24.80 3.93 6.53
CA THR A 264 -25.83 2.91 6.36
C THR A 264 -25.35 1.68 7.12
N ILE A 265 -25.90 1.49 8.32
CA ILE A 265 -25.65 0.27 9.14
C ILE A 265 -26.70 -0.74 8.71
N HIS A 266 -26.28 -1.82 8.09
CA HIS A 266 -27.14 -2.98 7.85
C HIS A 266 -26.95 -3.94 9.01
N THR A 267 -27.93 -4.00 9.91
CA THR A 267 -28.00 -5.04 10.94
C THR A 267 -28.70 -6.25 10.36
N ASN A 268 -27.96 -7.24 9.92
CA ASN A 268 -28.52 -8.54 9.56
C ASN A 268 -28.50 -9.44 10.81
N TYR A 269 -29.70 -9.81 11.28
CA TYR A 269 -29.85 -10.82 12.32
C TYR A 269 -29.82 -12.19 11.62
N TYR A 270 -28.79 -12.97 11.86
CA TYR A 270 -28.78 -14.40 11.51
C TYR A 270 -29.10 -15.18 12.78
N TYR A 271 -30.21 -15.97 12.72
CA TYR A 271 -30.57 -16.94 13.71
C TYR A 271 -29.74 -18.21 13.56
#